data_24ae1d804a384ad5ac879deec7b47f9f
#
_entry.id   24ae1d804a384ad5ac879deec7b47f9f
#
_cell.length_a   1.000
_cell.length_b   1.000
_cell.length_c   1.000
_cell.angle_alpha   90.00
_cell.angle_beta   90.00
_cell.angle_gamma   90.00
#
_symmetry.space_group_name_H-M   'P 1'
#
loop_
_entity.id
_entity.type
_entity.pdbx_description
1 polymer ?
#
loop_
_entity_poly.entity_id
_entity_poly.type
_entity_poly.pdbx_seq_one_letter_code
_entity_poly.pdbx_strand_id
1 'polypeptide(L)'
;MTASIKPGDRVSMTVKYERDGAIGIFTFDNPPVNPLTPSMHKQFFHAMQEFLADDQIRCGILTGAGDRAFCAGDDIKTPYKKSLNRQEELADHLWPHRNEGETPENFTWARDLVMVERYKPIIGAVNGWCLGQGFIYLMHLTDIRIASPDAQFGAPEINYGMAGVGGNTRLGRFLPPPVAMWMLLTGEPLSAEDALKHSLINEIVDKEDLLTRARQIAAMIAVHPPEAVRIEMEVFYRSLDLSKTDALAFTKHMYRMQRLGLATHGGESIGDMKFAYSTK
;
A
#
# COMPACT_ATOMS: atom_id res chain seq x y z
N MET A 1 -34.98 -8.31 6.94
CA MET A 1 -35.30 -8.41 5.50
C MET A 1 -33.99 -8.67 4.77
N THR A 2 -33.76 -9.90 4.41
CA THR A 2 -32.57 -10.31 3.63
C THR A 2 -32.83 -10.03 2.16
N ALA A 3 -32.18 -9.04 1.58
CA ALA A 3 -32.23 -8.79 0.15
C ALA A 3 -31.58 -9.97 -0.59
N SER A 4 -32.37 -10.71 -1.35
CA SER A 4 -31.92 -11.79 -2.23
C SER A 4 -31.15 -11.19 -3.41
N ILE A 5 -29.88 -11.48 -3.52
CA ILE A 5 -29.04 -11.21 -4.68
C ILE A 5 -29.57 -12.04 -5.85
N LYS A 6 -29.90 -11.41 -6.97
CA LYS A 6 -30.38 -12.10 -8.18
C LYS A 6 -29.25 -12.96 -8.78
N PRO A 7 -29.54 -14.19 -9.29
CA PRO A 7 -28.56 -14.99 -10.01
C PRO A 7 -28.24 -14.31 -11.35
N GLY A 8 -27.18 -13.54 -11.39
CA GLY A 8 -26.73 -12.78 -12.57
C GLY A 8 -25.68 -11.74 -12.25
N ASP A 9 -25.69 -11.16 -11.06
CA ASP A 9 -24.66 -10.25 -10.59
C ASP A 9 -23.48 -11.09 -10.06
N ARG A 10 -22.59 -11.52 -10.94
CA ARG A 10 -21.25 -11.94 -10.52
C ARG A 10 -20.56 -10.69 -9.99
N VAL A 11 -20.57 -10.52 -8.67
CA VAL A 11 -19.73 -9.56 -7.98
C VAL A 11 -18.30 -9.89 -8.40
N SER A 12 -17.70 -8.99 -9.16
CA SER A 12 -16.32 -9.20 -9.65
C SER A 12 -15.38 -8.99 -8.48
N MET A 13 -14.95 -10.07 -7.85
CA MET A 13 -13.87 -10.05 -6.85
C MET A 13 -12.56 -9.78 -7.58
N THR A 14 -12.12 -8.52 -7.63
CA THR A 14 -10.96 -8.15 -8.43
C THR A 14 -10.15 -7.03 -7.81
N VAL A 15 -8.89 -6.99 -8.16
CA VAL A 15 -8.05 -5.81 -8.02
C VAL A 15 -7.93 -5.17 -9.40
N LYS A 16 -8.57 -4.03 -9.60
CA LYS A 16 -8.46 -3.28 -10.84
C LYS A 16 -7.16 -2.51 -10.86
N TYR A 17 -6.49 -2.52 -11.99
CA TYR A 17 -5.35 -1.65 -12.26
C TYR A 17 -5.62 -0.85 -13.53
N GLU A 18 -5.62 0.46 -13.41
CA GLU A 18 -5.94 1.38 -14.48
C GLU A 18 -4.85 2.44 -14.62
N ARG A 19 -4.56 2.83 -15.86
CA ARG A 19 -3.62 3.89 -16.14
C ARG A 19 -4.36 5.20 -16.41
N ASP A 20 -3.96 6.26 -15.71
CA ASP A 20 -4.45 7.63 -15.91
C ASP A 20 -3.25 8.57 -16.15
N GLY A 21 -2.85 8.71 -17.43
CA GLY A 21 -1.64 9.42 -17.80
C GLY A 21 -0.38 8.79 -17.19
N ALA A 22 0.31 9.52 -16.33
CA ALA A 22 1.49 9.07 -15.61
C ALA A 22 1.17 8.46 -14.23
N ILE A 23 -0.11 8.18 -13.94
CA ILE A 23 -0.58 7.65 -12.66
C ILE A 23 -1.15 6.26 -12.87
N GLY A 24 -0.73 5.28 -12.04
CA GLY A 24 -1.34 3.96 -11.97
C GLY A 24 -2.34 3.89 -10.80
N ILE A 25 -3.56 3.45 -11.03
CA ILE A 25 -4.61 3.39 -9.99
C ILE A 25 -4.96 1.94 -9.70
N PHE A 26 -4.74 1.51 -8.47
CA PHE A 26 -5.15 0.22 -7.93
C PHE A 26 -6.44 0.39 -7.15
N THR A 27 -7.45 -0.42 -7.46
CA THR A 27 -8.72 -0.40 -6.74
C THR A 27 -9.10 -1.82 -6.27
N PHE A 28 -9.24 -2.00 -4.96
CA PHE A 28 -9.85 -3.21 -4.42
C PHE A 28 -11.36 -3.18 -4.68
N ASP A 29 -11.88 -4.14 -5.42
CA ASP A 29 -13.30 -4.20 -5.81
C ASP A 29 -13.92 -5.55 -5.48
N ASN A 30 -14.38 -5.67 -4.25
CA ASN A 30 -15.11 -6.82 -3.73
C ASN A 30 -16.18 -6.34 -2.73
N PRO A 31 -17.33 -5.87 -3.23
CA PRO A 31 -18.39 -5.33 -2.36
C PRO A 31 -18.88 -6.35 -1.32
N PRO A 32 -19.38 -5.88 -0.16
CA PRO A 32 -19.61 -4.46 0.18
C PRO A 32 -18.46 -3.77 0.90
N VAL A 33 -17.40 -4.48 1.30
CA VAL A 33 -16.30 -3.95 2.15
C VAL A 33 -14.91 -4.37 1.68
N ASN A 34 -14.80 -4.81 0.45
CA ASN A 34 -13.56 -5.14 -0.24
C ASN A 34 -12.66 -6.15 0.53
N PRO A 35 -13.21 -7.28 1.06
CA PRO A 35 -12.36 -8.31 1.64
C PRO A 35 -11.48 -8.95 0.56
N LEU A 36 -10.24 -9.28 0.91
CA LEU A 36 -9.25 -9.81 0.00
C LEU A 36 -9.34 -11.34 -0.09
N THR A 37 -9.55 -11.85 -1.29
CA THR A 37 -9.45 -13.28 -1.58
C THR A 37 -8.02 -13.64 -2.00
N PRO A 38 -7.60 -14.92 -1.94
CA PRO A 38 -6.30 -15.36 -2.45
C PRO A 38 -6.05 -14.95 -3.91
N SER A 39 -7.08 -15.02 -4.74
CA SER A 39 -7.01 -14.55 -6.13
C SER A 39 -6.73 -13.06 -6.23
N MET A 40 -7.30 -12.24 -5.34
CA MET A 40 -7.05 -10.81 -5.31
C MET A 40 -5.62 -10.47 -4.87
N HIS A 41 -5.02 -11.22 -3.95
CA HIS A 41 -3.61 -11.06 -3.61
C HIS A 41 -2.71 -11.31 -4.82
N LYS A 42 -2.98 -12.38 -5.56
CA LYS A 42 -2.27 -12.70 -6.80
C LYS A 42 -2.44 -11.61 -7.87
N GLN A 43 -3.69 -11.16 -8.08
CA GLN A 43 -3.99 -10.07 -9.02
C GLN A 43 -3.26 -8.79 -8.63
N PHE A 44 -3.25 -8.44 -7.35
CA PHE A 44 -2.56 -7.24 -6.85
C PHE A 44 -1.04 -7.35 -7.03
N PHE A 45 -0.46 -8.54 -6.80
CA PHE A 45 0.95 -8.78 -7.05
C PHE A 45 1.30 -8.55 -8.52
N HIS A 46 0.54 -9.12 -9.45
CA HIS A 46 0.79 -8.92 -10.89
C HIS A 46 0.58 -7.47 -11.32
N ALA A 47 -0.46 -6.81 -10.84
CA ALA A 47 -0.69 -5.39 -11.07
C ALA A 47 0.47 -4.52 -10.53
N MET A 48 1.02 -4.87 -9.37
CA MET A 48 2.20 -4.20 -8.81
C MET A 48 3.43 -4.41 -9.70
N GLN A 49 3.65 -5.62 -10.23
CA GLN A 49 4.76 -5.86 -11.17
C GLN A 49 4.60 -5.04 -12.46
N GLU A 50 3.39 -4.97 -13.01
CA GLU A 50 3.09 -4.14 -14.17
C GLU A 50 3.35 -2.66 -13.89
N PHE A 51 2.86 -2.13 -12.77
CA PHE A 51 3.11 -0.77 -12.32
C PHE A 51 4.61 -0.46 -12.20
N LEU A 52 5.39 -1.36 -11.63
CA LEU A 52 6.83 -1.16 -11.44
C LEU A 52 7.60 -1.21 -12.76
N ALA A 53 7.17 -2.06 -13.70
CA ALA A 53 7.82 -2.23 -15.00
C ALA A 53 7.53 -1.10 -15.99
N ASP A 54 6.40 -0.40 -15.87
CA ASP A 54 6.01 0.69 -16.78
C ASP A 54 6.78 1.98 -16.47
N ASP A 55 7.74 2.34 -17.29
CA ASP A 55 8.57 3.54 -17.14
C ASP A 55 7.83 4.87 -17.38
N GLN A 56 6.61 4.82 -17.95
CA GLN A 56 5.76 5.98 -18.15
C GLN A 56 4.93 6.32 -16.89
N ILE A 57 4.74 5.37 -15.99
CA ILE A 57 4.06 5.60 -14.72
C ILE A 57 5.03 6.17 -13.69
N ARG A 58 4.65 7.29 -13.10
CA ARG A 58 5.47 8.05 -12.12
C ARG A 58 5.00 7.90 -10.69
N CYS A 59 3.70 7.70 -10.47
CA CYS A 59 3.09 7.60 -9.15
C CYS A 59 1.91 6.63 -9.19
N GLY A 60 1.64 5.98 -8.06
CA GLY A 60 0.46 5.13 -7.87
C GLY A 60 -0.58 5.76 -6.95
N ILE A 61 -1.82 5.30 -7.07
CA ILE A 61 -2.89 5.52 -6.10
C ILE A 61 -3.45 4.17 -5.73
N LEU A 62 -3.66 3.91 -4.45
CA LEU A 62 -4.30 2.70 -3.93
C LEU A 62 -5.58 3.10 -3.20
N THR A 63 -6.73 2.52 -3.59
CA THR A 63 -8.05 2.83 -3.02
C THR A 63 -8.98 1.62 -3.01
N GLY A 64 -10.16 1.76 -2.39
CA GLY A 64 -11.23 0.77 -2.42
C GLY A 64 -12.41 1.22 -3.27
N ALA A 65 -13.11 0.28 -3.89
CA ALA A 65 -14.37 0.55 -4.59
C ALA A 65 -15.51 0.80 -3.59
N GLY A 66 -16.48 1.61 -4.01
CA GLY A 66 -17.63 1.96 -3.18
C GLY A 66 -17.32 3.00 -2.11
N ASP A 67 -18.23 3.10 -1.14
CA ASP A 67 -18.23 4.18 -0.13
C ASP A 67 -18.02 3.70 1.31
N ARG A 68 -17.91 2.37 1.54
CA ARG A 68 -17.89 1.79 2.88
C ARG A 68 -16.51 1.43 3.40
N ALA A 69 -15.65 0.98 2.52
CA ALA A 69 -14.33 0.47 2.94
C ALA A 69 -13.28 0.65 1.84
N PHE A 70 -12.10 0.96 2.28
CA PHE A 70 -10.89 0.75 1.52
C PHE A 70 -10.65 -0.77 1.36
N CYS A 71 -10.57 -1.49 2.47
CA CYS A 71 -10.43 -2.94 2.52
C CYS A 71 -10.65 -3.43 3.96
N ALA A 72 -11.52 -4.41 4.16
CA ALA A 72 -11.81 -4.99 5.47
C ALA A 72 -10.85 -6.12 5.92
N GLY A 73 -9.76 -6.34 5.17
CA GLY A 73 -8.82 -7.43 5.44
C GLY A 73 -9.08 -8.67 4.60
N ASP A 74 -8.53 -9.80 5.02
CA ASP A 74 -8.70 -11.07 4.32
C ASP A 74 -10.14 -11.59 4.41
N ASP A 75 -10.58 -12.29 3.37
CA ASP A 75 -11.88 -12.93 3.37
C ASP A 75 -11.87 -14.20 4.23
N ILE A 76 -12.23 -14.03 5.49
CA ILE A 76 -12.31 -15.12 6.47
C ILE A 76 -13.64 -15.90 6.42
N LYS A 77 -14.58 -15.49 5.59
CA LYS A 77 -15.93 -16.10 5.51
C LYS A 77 -16.02 -17.17 4.43
N THR A 78 -15.25 -17.05 3.38
CA THR A 78 -15.23 -18.04 2.30
C THR A 78 -14.50 -19.30 2.78
N PRO A 79 -15.14 -20.48 2.71
CA PRO A 79 -14.49 -21.74 3.07
C PRO A 79 -13.47 -22.10 1.99
N TYR A 80 -12.21 -21.97 2.32
CA TYR A 80 -11.13 -22.37 1.44
C TYR A 80 -10.71 -23.81 1.71
N LYS A 81 -10.09 -24.47 0.72
CA LYS A 81 -9.57 -25.83 0.87
C LYS A 81 -8.40 -25.80 1.86
N LYS A 82 -8.54 -26.50 2.97
CA LYS A 82 -7.45 -26.66 3.94
C LYS A 82 -6.42 -27.67 3.45
N SER A 83 -5.17 -27.45 3.82
CA SER A 83 -4.12 -28.46 3.63
C SER A 83 -4.54 -29.79 4.23
N LEU A 84 -4.28 -30.88 3.50
CA LEU A 84 -4.73 -32.21 3.90
C LEU A 84 -3.96 -32.76 5.10
N ASN A 85 -2.73 -32.29 5.31
CA ASN A 85 -1.87 -32.74 6.41
C ASN A 85 -0.77 -31.70 6.73
N ARG A 86 -0.16 -31.86 7.92
CA ARG A 86 0.93 -30.99 8.40
C ARG A 86 2.16 -30.93 7.49
N GLN A 87 2.42 -31.96 6.71
CA GLN A 87 3.59 -32.03 5.85
C GLN A 87 3.38 -31.18 4.59
N GLU A 88 2.16 -31.15 4.05
CA GLU A 88 1.79 -30.24 2.97
C GLU A 88 1.80 -28.79 3.43
N GLU A 89 1.23 -28.52 4.61
CA GLU A 89 1.24 -27.19 5.23
C GLU A 89 2.67 -26.66 5.43
N LEU A 90 3.57 -27.51 5.95
CA LEU A 90 4.98 -27.14 6.09
C LEU A 90 5.66 -26.93 4.73
N ALA A 91 5.36 -27.76 3.74
CA ALA A 91 5.91 -27.61 2.40
C ALA A 91 5.44 -26.32 1.74
N ASP A 92 4.17 -25.97 1.87
CA ASP A 92 3.62 -24.72 1.35
C ASP A 92 4.24 -23.49 2.05
N HIS A 93 4.53 -23.62 3.33
CA HIS A 93 5.19 -22.55 4.09
C HIS A 93 6.67 -22.36 3.70
N LEU A 94 7.40 -23.45 3.48
CA LEU A 94 8.83 -23.41 3.14
C LEU A 94 9.09 -23.14 1.65
N TRP A 95 8.19 -23.60 0.78
CA TRP A 95 8.28 -23.45 -0.68
C TRP A 95 6.99 -22.90 -1.28
N PRO A 96 6.68 -21.65 -0.97
CA PRO A 96 5.38 -21.06 -1.24
C PRO A 96 4.98 -21.00 -2.72
N HIS A 97 5.92 -20.93 -3.65
CA HIS A 97 5.63 -20.91 -5.09
C HIS A 97 5.51 -22.31 -5.72
N ARG A 98 5.53 -23.35 -4.92
CA ARG A 98 5.49 -24.72 -5.42
C ARG A 98 4.12 -25.13 -5.97
N ASN A 99 3.07 -24.53 -5.41
CA ASN A 99 1.69 -24.78 -5.83
C ASN A 99 1.15 -23.53 -6.50
N GLU A 100 0.92 -23.57 -7.80
CA GLU A 100 0.22 -22.49 -8.54
C GLU A 100 -1.26 -22.39 -8.17
N GLY A 101 -1.75 -23.27 -7.28
CA GLY A 101 -3.11 -23.32 -6.80
C GLY A 101 -3.43 -22.12 -5.88
N GLU A 102 -4.59 -21.51 -6.10
CA GLU A 102 -5.17 -20.51 -5.22
C GLU A 102 -5.67 -21.18 -3.93
N THR A 103 -4.81 -21.36 -2.96
CA THR A 103 -5.23 -21.77 -1.62
C THR A 103 -5.05 -20.61 -0.64
N PRO A 104 -5.95 -20.46 0.35
CA PRO A 104 -5.90 -19.38 1.34
C PRO A 104 -4.69 -19.45 2.25
N GLU A 105 -4.17 -20.63 2.41
CA GLU A 105 -2.99 -20.92 3.23
C GLU A 105 -1.70 -20.51 2.53
N ASN A 106 -1.78 -20.20 1.24
CA ASN A 106 -0.65 -19.68 0.49
C ASN A 106 -0.55 -18.15 0.70
N PHE A 107 -0.12 -17.73 1.89
CA PHE A 107 0.18 -16.33 2.24
C PHE A 107 1.29 -15.70 1.40
N THR A 108 1.76 -16.37 0.38
CA THR A 108 2.91 -16.03 -0.43
C THR A 108 2.72 -14.70 -1.13
N TRP A 109 1.61 -14.56 -1.86
CA TRP A 109 1.36 -13.35 -2.64
C TRP A 109 1.21 -12.12 -1.75
N ALA A 110 0.56 -12.25 -0.58
CA ALA A 110 0.43 -11.18 0.39
C ALA A 110 1.78 -10.80 0.99
N ARG A 111 2.60 -11.79 1.35
CA ARG A 111 3.96 -11.56 1.86
C ARG A 111 4.86 -10.94 0.80
N ASP A 112 4.82 -11.46 -0.43
CA ASP A 112 5.66 -10.96 -1.51
C ASP A 112 5.30 -9.52 -1.89
N LEU A 113 4.01 -9.14 -1.81
CA LEU A 113 3.59 -7.75 -1.94
C LEU A 113 4.19 -6.85 -0.86
N VAL A 114 4.14 -7.28 0.40
CA VAL A 114 4.71 -6.51 1.53
C VAL A 114 6.23 -6.40 1.42
N MET A 115 6.88 -7.40 0.83
CA MET A 115 8.34 -7.45 0.64
C MET A 115 8.81 -6.84 -0.68
N VAL A 116 7.89 -6.36 -1.53
CA VAL A 116 8.28 -5.80 -2.83
C VAL A 116 9.17 -4.58 -2.65
N GLU A 117 10.33 -4.62 -3.26
CA GLU A 117 11.22 -3.47 -3.32
C GLU A 117 10.69 -2.49 -4.36
N ARG A 118 10.17 -1.35 -3.91
CA ARG A 118 9.63 -0.32 -4.78
C ARG A 118 10.15 1.06 -4.41
N TYR A 119 10.39 1.84 -5.45
CA TYR A 119 10.81 3.23 -5.35
C TYR A 119 10.02 4.10 -6.34
N LYS A 120 8.77 3.72 -6.60
CA LYS A 120 7.72 4.54 -7.19
C LYS A 120 6.71 4.88 -6.11
N PRO A 121 6.40 6.16 -5.87
CA PRO A 121 5.50 6.55 -4.79
C PRO A 121 4.08 6.04 -5.03
N ILE A 122 3.40 5.68 -3.95
CA ILE A 122 1.98 5.32 -3.98
C ILE A 122 1.24 6.11 -2.90
N ILE A 123 0.13 6.72 -3.29
CA ILE A 123 -0.77 7.44 -2.40
C ILE A 123 -1.89 6.50 -1.98
N GLY A 124 -2.08 6.32 -0.67
CA GLY A 124 -3.24 5.65 -0.13
C GLY A 124 -4.42 6.63 -0.02
N ALA A 125 -5.51 6.35 -0.73
CA ALA A 125 -6.76 7.10 -0.66
C ALA A 125 -7.82 6.25 0.04
N VAL A 126 -7.98 6.47 1.35
CA VAL A 126 -8.76 5.60 2.25
C VAL A 126 -10.20 6.10 2.37
N ASN A 127 -11.13 5.44 1.68
CA ASN A 127 -12.52 5.84 1.55
C ASN A 127 -13.47 5.22 2.60
N GLY A 128 -12.95 4.70 3.71
CA GLY A 128 -13.73 4.07 4.77
C GLY A 128 -12.91 3.10 5.61
N TRP A 129 -13.45 1.94 5.96
CA TRP A 129 -12.77 0.93 6.78
C TRP A 129 -11.50 0.39 6.11
N CYS A 130 -10.38 0.45 6.83
CA CYS A 130 -9.08 -0.07 6.43
C CYS A 130 -8.54 -0.98 7.53
N LEU A 131 -8.81 -2.27 7.42
CA LEU A 131 -8.60 -3.24 8.50
C LEU A 131 -7.73 -4.42 8.07
N GLY A 132 -7.05 -5.04 9.04
CA GLY A 132 -6.31 -6.29 8.87
C GLY A 132 -5.31 -6.21 7.70
N GLN A 133 -5.38 -7.15 6.76
CA GLN A 133 -4.48 -7.16 5.59
C GLN A 133 -4.59 -5.88 4.73
N GLY A 134 -5.76 -5.24 4.68
CA GLY A 134 -5.94 -3.95 4.02
C GLY A 134 -5.11 -2.85 4.68
N PHE A 135 -5.09 -2.83 6.02
CA PHE A 135 -4.26 -1.91 6.80
C PHE A 135 -2.76 -2.22 6.63
N ILE A 136 -2.38 -3.50 6.60
CA ILE A 136 -1.01 -3.93 6.32
C ILE A 136 -0.56 -3.42 4.94
N TYR A 137 -1.37 -3.59 3.90
CA TYR A 137 -1.06 -3.07 2.57
C TYR A 137 -0.95 -1.54 2.55
N LEU A 138 -1.85 -0.84 3.24
CA LEU A 138 -1.76 0.62 3.35
C LEU A 138 -0.40 1.03 3.96
N MET A 139 0.02 0.38 5.04
CA MET A 139 1.26 0.71 5.76
C MET A 139 2.53 0.43 4.94
N HIS A 140 2.57 -0.71 4.25
CA HIS A 140 3.78 -1.16 3.56
C HIS A 140 3.89 -0.66 2.12
N LEU A 141 2.76 -0.40 1.46
CA LEU A 141 2.74 -0.08 0.04
C LEU A 141 2.46 1.39 -0.27
N THR A 142 2.15 2.23 0.74
CA THR A 142 1.87 3.65 0.49
C THR A 142 2.81 4.57 1.25
N ASP A 143 3.11 5.72 0.66
CA ASP A 143 4.07 6.70 1.18
C ASP A 143 3.37 7.95 1.72
N ILE A 144 2.29 8.34 1.07
CA ILE A 144 1.40 9.45 1.45
C ILE A 144 0.01 8.86 1.62
N ARG A 145 -0.72 9.28 2.65
CA ARG A 145 -2.04 8.74 2.96
C ARG A 145 -3.02 9.87 3.21
N ILE A 146 -4.15 9.81 2.51
CA ILE A 146 -5.29 10.70 2.75
C ILE A 146 -6.52 9.84 3.02
N ALA A 147 -7.46 10.35 3.77
CA ALA A 147 -8.62 9.57 4.19
C ALA A 147 -9.90 10.38 4.22
N SER A 148 -11.04 9.71 4.01
CA SER A 148 -12.34 10.29 4.29
C SER A 148 -12.58 10.46 5.79
N PRO A 149 -13.47 11.39 6.22
CA PRO A 149 -13.72 11.64 7.65
C PRO A 149 -14.22 10.41 8.43
N ASP A 150 -14.89 9.49 7.75
CA ASP A 150 -15.43 8.25 8.33
C ASP A 150 -14.46 7.06 8.25
N ALA A 151 -13.23 7.28 7.78
CA ALA A 151 -12.24 6.22 7.70
C ALA A 151 -11.84 5.70 9.09
N GLN A 152 -11.60 4.37 9.15
CA GLN A 152 -11.19 3.67 10.36
C GLN A 152 -10.01 2.78 10.04
N PHE A 153 -8.97 2.82 10.88
CA PHE A 153 -7.73 2.10 10.67
C PHE A 153 -7.52 1.09 11.79
N GLY A 154 -7.31 -0.19 11.50
CA GLY A 154 -7.20 -1.16 12.56
C GLY A 154 -6.57 -2.49 12.20
N ALA A 155 -6.13 -3.17 13.27
CA ALA A 155 -5.60 -4.53 13.25
C ALA A 155 -6.45 -5.40 14.21
N PRO A 156 -7.65 -5.84 13.77
CA PRO A 156 -8.63 -6.49 14.63
C PRO A 156 -8.35 -7.99 14.86
N GLU A 157 -7.22 -8.52 14.43
CA GLU A 157 -6.87 -9.94 14.50
C GLU A 157 -6.98 -10.51 15.90
N ILE A 158 -6.68 -9.72 16.94
CA ILE A 158 -6.78 -10.11 18.35
C ILE A 158 -8.21 -10.53 18.73
N ASN A 159 -9.23 -9.92 18.11
CA ASN A 159 -10.64 -10.24 18.35
C ASN A 159 -11.01 -11.65 17.87
N TYR A 160 -10.19 -12.24 16.99
CA TYR A 160 -10.33 -13.61 16.49
C TYR A 160 -9.36 -14.57 17.16
N GLY A 161 -8.68 -14.16 18.23
CA GLY A 161 -7.68 -14.97 18.92
C GLY A 161 -6.37 -15.16 18.14
N MET A 162 -6.10 -14.27 17.18
CA MET A 162 -4.89 -14.29 16.36
C MET A 162 -4.03 -13.06 16.65
N ALA A 163 -2.73 -13.20 16.45
CA ALA A 163 -1.84 -12.05 16.37
C ALA A 163 -1.76 -11.59 14.91
N GLY A 164 -1.71 -10.29 14.69
CA GLY A 164 -1.47 -9.71 13.35
C GLY A 164 -0.03 -9.88 12.92
N VAL A 165 0.37 -11.13 12.72
CA VAL A 165 1.77 -11.55 12.50
C VAL A 165 2.24 -11.11 11.11
N GLY A 166 3.44 -10.55 11.06
CA GLY A 166 4.13 -10.21 9.81
C GLY A 166 3.85 -8.82 9.26
N GLY A 167 2.63 -8.31 9.38
CA GLY A 167 2.26 -6.99 8.88
C GLY A 167 2.42 -5.87 9.91
N ASN A 168 2.11 -6.17 11.17
CA ASN A 168 2.15 -5.17 12.25
C ASN A 168 3.54 -5.01 12.89
N THR A 169 4.52 -5.78 12.46
CA THR A 169 5.88 -5.81 13.04
C THR A 169 6.55 -4.44 13.04
N ARG A 170 6.28 -3.61 12.05
CA ARG A 170 6.87 -2.26 11.93
C ARG A 170 5.90 -1.14 12.32
N LEU A 171 4.74 -1.45 12.90
CA LEU A 171 3.71 -0.46 13.21
C LEU A 171 4.24 0.66 14.13
N GLY A 172 5.14 0.35 15.04
CA GLY A 172 5.82 1.33 15.89
C GLY A 172 6.73 2.33 15.14
N ARG A 173 6.96 2.17 13.83
CA ARG A 173 7.62 3.17 13.00
C ARG A 173 6.65 4.19 12.40
N PHE A 174 5.38 3.88 12.38
CA PHE A 174 4.32 4.71 11.81
C PHE A 174 3.47 5.38 12.89
N LEU A 175 3.37 4.75 14.06
CA LEU A 175 2.59 5.23 15.20
C LEU A 175 3.45 5.26 16.46
N PRO A 176 3.19 6.19 17.38
CA PRO A 176 3.76 6.13 18.72
C PRO A 176 3.47 4.77 19.37
N PRO A 177 4.45 4.13 20.04
CA PRO A 177 4.29 2.79 20.60
C PRO A 177 3.03 2.58 21.46
N PRO A 178 2.61 3.50 22.35
CA PRO A 178 1.37 3.33 23.13
C PRO A 178 0.12 3.28 22.25
N VAL A 179 0.06 4.05 21.15
CA VAL A 179 -1.07 4.07 20.21
C VAL A 179 -1.11 2.75 19.42
N ALA A 180 0.05 2.30 18.92
CA ALA A 180 0.16 1.03 18.25
C ALA A 180 -0.26 -0.14 19.16
N MET A 181 0.22 -0.17 20.40
CA MET A 181 -0.12 -1.22 21.36
C MET A 181 -1.59 -1.19 21.78
N TRP A 182 -2.20 0.00 21.88
CA TRP A 182 -3.64 0.09 22.10
C TRP A 182 -4.40 -0.62 20.98
N MET A 183 -4.16 -0.26 19.74
CA MET A 183 -4.78 -0.88 18.56
C MET A 183 -4.56 -2.40 18.52
N LEU A 184 -3.34 -2.86 18.75
CA LEU A 184 -2.98 -4.27 18.63
C LEU A 184 -3.55 -5.14 19.74
N LEU A 185 -3.67 -4.61 20.98
CA LEU A 185 -4.09 -5.40 22.14
C LEU A 185 -5.57 -5.30 22.44
N THR A 186 -6.22 -4.20 22.06
CA THR A 186 -7.66 -4.01 22.24
C THR A 186 -8.45 -4.40 21.00
N GLY A 187 -7.82 -4.37 19.81
CA GLY A 187 -8.50 -4.53 18.53
C GLY A 187 -9.36 -3.33 18.12
N GLU A 188 -9.29 -2.23 18.89
CA GLU A 188 -10.03 -1.01 18.61
C GLU A 188 -9.37 -0.23 17.45
N PRO A 189 -10.13 0.21 16.45
CA PRO A 189 -9.59 0.98 15.34
C PRO A 189 -9.32 2.44 15.74
N LEU A 190 -8.42 3.09 15.02
CA LEU A 190 -8.24 4.55 15.06
C LEU A 190 -9.21 5.23 14.09
N SER A 191 -9.83 6.32 14.53
CA SER A 191 -10.59 7.22 13.67
C SER A 191 -9.66 7.98 12.70
N ALA A 192 -10.22 8.60 11.67
CA ALA A 192 -9.48 9.49 10.77
C ALA A 192 -8.82 10.65 11.52
N GLU A 193 -9.50 11.22 12.52
CA GLU A 193 -8.98 12.31 13.36
C GLU A 193 -7.78 11.86 14.19
N ASP A 194 -7.86 10.70 14.84
CA ASP A 194 -6.73 10.16 15.60
C ASP A 194 -5.59 9.74 14.67
N ALA A 195 -5.89 9.19 13.49
CA ALA A 195 -4.90 8.85 12.47
C ALA A 195 -4.13 10.10 12.00
N LEU A 196 -4.83 11.22 11.77
CA LEU A 196 -4.19 12.51 11.45
C LEU A 196 -3.37 13.04 12.62
N LYS A 197 -3.93 13.06 13.82
CA LYS A 197 -3.26 13.48 15.05
C LYS A 197 -1.95 12.75 15.31
N HIS A 198 -1.91 11.46 15.00
CA HIS A 198 -0.73 10.61 15.18
C HIS A 198 0.13 10.46 13.93
N SER A 199 -0.13 11.27 12.89
CA SER A 199 0.63 11.31 11.63
C SER A 199 0.62 9.99 10.86
N LEU A 200 -0.41 9.16 11.05
CA LEU A 200 -0.64 7.97 10.24
C LEU A 200 -1.10 8.35 8.83
N ILE A 201 -1.90 9.42 8.73
CA ILE A 201 -2.33 10.04 7.48
C ILE A 201 -1.90 11.50 7.41
N ASN A 202 -1.86 12.04 6.20
CA ASN A 202 -1.42 13.41 5.91
C ASN A 202 -2.58 14.41 5.90
N GLU A 203 -3.78 13.97 5.50
CA GLU A 203 -4.91 14.87 5.26
C GLU A 203 -6.24 14.10 5.42
N ILE A 204 -7.27 14.79 5.93
CA ILE A 204 -8.66 14.34 5.88
C ILE A 204 -9.33 15.11 4.75
N VAL A 205 -10.00 14.40 3.85
CA VAL A 205 -10.63 14.95 2.64
C VAL A 205 -12.04 14.40 2.52
N ASP A 206 -12.99 15.23 2.15
CA ASP A 206 -14.35 14.77 1.92
C ASP A 206 -14.38 13.63 0.91
N LYS A 207 -15.24 12.65 1.15
CA LYS A 207 -15.25 11.39 0.39
C LYS A 207 -15.39 11.60 -1.11
N GLU A 208 -16.20 12.57 -1.51
CA GLU A 208 -16.46 12.90 -2.92
C GLU A 208 -15.22 13.46 -3.61
N ASP A 209 -14.35 14.13 -2.86
CA ASP A 209 -13.12 14.75 -3.37
C ASP A 209 -11.86 13.89 -3.20
N LEU A 210 -11.96 12.78 -2.46
CA LEU A 210 -10.82 11.96 -2.05
C LEU A 210 -9.94 11.52 -3.22
N LEU A 211 -10.53 10.95 -4.26
CA LEU A 211 -9.78 10.47 -5.43
C LEU A 211 -9.25 11.63 -6.28
N THR A 212 -9.99 12.74 -6.37
CA THR A 212 -9.53 13.97 -7.03
C THR A 212 -8.32 14.53 -6.32
N ARG A 213 -8.35 14.57 -4.99
CA ARG A 213 -7.21 15.03 -4.17
C ARG A 213 -5.99 14.11 -4.30
N ALA A 214 -6.20 12.79 -4.32
CA ALA A 214 -5.13 11.83 -4.56
C ALA A 214 -4.44 12.06 -5.92
N ARG A 215 -5.22 12.32 -6.99
CA ARG A 215 -4.68 12.66 -8.31
C ARG A 215 -3.89 13.97 -8.31
N GLN A 216 -4.34 14.99 -7.59
CA GLN A 216 -3.60 16.24 -7.44
C GLN A 216 -2.24 16.02 -6.79
N ILE A 217 -2.19 15.23 -5.71
CA ILE A 217 -0.92 14.89 -5.03
C ILE A 217 -0.02 14.08 -5.97
N ALA A 218 -0.57 13.08 -6.68
CA ALA A 218 0.18 12.30 -7.65
C ALA A 218 0.76 13.16 -8.77
N ALA A 219 -0.01 14.14 -9.28
CA ALA A 219 0.46 15.08 -10.29
C ALA A 219 1.59 15.97 -9.77
N MET A 220 1.55 16.41 -8.50
CA MET A 220 2.64 17.17 -7.86
C MET A 220 3.94 16.35 -7.81
N ILE A 221 3.86 15.04 -7.66
CA ILE A 221 5.04 14.15 -7.66
C ILE A 221 5.52 13.88 -9.08
N ALA A 222 4.60 13.62 -10.01
CA ALA A 222 4.89 13.19 -11.37
C ALA A 222 5.66 14.22 -12.21
N VAL A 223 5.66 15.49 -11.83
CA VAL A 223 6.44 16.55 -12.50
C VAL A 223 7.93 16.49 -12.20
N HIS A 224 8.33 15.78 -11.12
CA HIS A 224 9.73 15.66 -10.76
C HIS A 224 10.45 14.59 -11.57
N PRO A 225 11.77 14.72 -11.79
CA PRO A 225 12.57 13.67 -12.43
C PRO A 225 12.43 12.35 -11.67
N PRO A 226 12.09 11.24 -12.35
CA PRO A 226 11.83 9.96 -11.69
C PRO A 226 13.06 9.40 -10.95
N GLU A 227 14.24 9.68 -11.45
CA GLU A 227 15.50 9.29 -10.79
C GLU A 227 15.67 10.00 -9.44
N ALA A 228 15.30 11.28 -9.35
CA ALA A 228 15.36 12.02 -8.10
C ALA A 228 14.37 11.46 -7.09
N VAL A 229 13.12 11.23 -7.50
CA VAL A 229 12.08 10.62 -6.65
C VAL A 229 12.52 9.24 -6.18
N ARG A 230 13.04 8.41 -7.07
CA ARG A 230 13.56 7.08 -6.72
C ARG A 230 14.66 7.16 -5.67
N ILE A 231 15.64 8.03 -5.87
CA ILE A 231 16.80 8.17 -4.98
C ILE A 231 16.35 8.65 -3.59
N GLU A 232 15.47 9.65 -3.52
CA GLU A 232 14.92 10.12 -2.24
C GLU A 232 14.21 8.99 -1.48
N MET A 233 13.35 8.22 -2.16
CA MET A 233 12.65 7.10 -1.52
C MET A 233 13.63 6.01 -1.06
N GLU A 234 14.58 5.63 -1.91
CA GLU A 234 15.54 4.58 -1.60
C GLU A 234 16.42 4.98 -0.42
N VAL A 235 16.95 6.19 -0.42
CA VAL A 235 17.75 6.73 0.69
C VAL A 235 16.93 6.79 1.97
N PHE A 236 15.72 7.32 1.91
CA PHE A 236 14.85 7.43 3.09
C PHE A 236 14.57 6.05 3.71
N TYR A 237 14.05 5.11 2.92
CA TYR A 237 13.62 3.81 3.45
C TYR A 237 14.79 2.93 3.91
N ARG A 238 15.90 2.89 3.17
CA ARG A 238 17.07 2.11 3.58
C ARG A 238 17.74 2.68 4.83
N SER A 239 17.77 4.01 4.97
CA SER A 239 18.40 4.65 6.13
C SER A 239 17.67 4.38 7.45
N LEU A 240 16.41 3.98 7.42
CA LEU A 240 15.67 3.61 8.63
C LEU A 240 16.24 2.38 9.35
N ASP A 241 16.97 1.51 8.63
CA ASP A 241 17.54 0.27 9.17
C ASP A 241 19.08 0.31 9.25
N LEU A 242 19.71 1.42 8.85
CA LEU A 242 21.15 1.60 8.87
C LEU A 242 21.61 2.39 10.10
N SER A 243 22.89 2.21 10.48
CA SER A 243 23.54 3.14 11.39
C SER A 243 23.63 4.52 10.76
N LYS A 244 23.73 5.60 11.58
CA LYS A 244 23.89 6.97 11.06
C LYS A 244 25.06 7.08 10.07
N THR A 245 26.19 6.44 10.39
CA THR A 245 27.40 6.49 9.55
C THR A 245 27.16 5.82 8.21
N ASP A 246 26.54 4.62 8.21
CA ASP A 246 26.25 3.86 7.00
C ASP A 246 25.18 4.55 6.15
N ALA A 247 24.14 5.11 6.79
CA ALA A 247 23.12 5.89 6.11
C ALA A 247 23.72 7.10 5.37
N LEU A 248 24.60 7.86 6.03
CA LEU A 248 25.26 9.01 5.40
C LEU A 248 26.23 8.58 4.28
N ALA A 249 26.94 7.48 4.43
CA ALA A 249 27.81 6.93 3.39
C ALA A 249 26.97 6.50 2.16
N PHE A 250 25.87 5.77 2.40
CA PHE A 250 24.93 5.36 1.34
C PHE A 250 24.35 6.57 0.60
N THR A 251 23.83 7.55 1.33
CA THR A 251 23.29 8.80 0.77
C THR A 251 24.31 9.50 -0.12
N LYS A 252 25.57 9.58 0.31
CA LYS A 252 26.64 10.20 -0.45
C LYS A 252 26.92 9.46 -1.78
N HIS A 253 26.85 8.13 -1.79
CA HIS A 253 27.00 7.35 -3.01
C HIS A 253 25.82 7.54 -3.96
N MET A 254 24.59 7.53 -3.47
CA MET A 254 23.38 7.77 -4.26
C MET A 254 23.39 9.18 -4.88
N TYR A 255 23.79 10.21 -4.11
CA TYR A 255 23.94 11.57 -4.60
C TYR A 255 25.00 11.68 -5.72
N ARG A 256 26.13 10.98 -5.58
CA ARG A 256 27.17 10.95 -6.63
C ARG A 256 26.65 10.31 -7.92
N MET A 257 25.90 9.21 -7.81
CA MET A 257 25.27 8.58 -8.99
C MET A 257 24.29 9.53 -9.68
N GLN A 258 23.43 10.22 -8.93
CA GLN A 258 22.53 11.22 -9.47
C GLN A 258 23.28 12.33 -10.25
N ARG A 259 24.37 12.83 -9.66
CA ARG A 259 25.20 13.88 -10.30
C ARG A 259 25.85 13.41 -11.60
N LEU A 260 26.27 12.15 -11.68
CA LEU A 260 26.77 11.57 -12.95
C LEU A 260 25.68 11.48 -14.00
N GLY A 261 24.48 11.06 -13.63
CA GLY A 261 23.32 11.02 -14.55
C GLY A 261 22.97 12.40 -15.10
N LEU A 262 22.92 13.42 -14.24
CA LEU A 262 22.66 14.81 -14.67
C LEU A 262 23.74 15.34 -15.61
N ALA A 263 25.00 15.01 -15.38
CA ALA A 263 26.11 15.43 -16.25
C ALA A 263 26.04 14.84 -17.66
N THR A 264 25.43 13.66 -17.84
CA THR A 264 25.28 12.98 -19.13
C THR A 264 24.05 13.46 -19.93
N HIS A 265 23.10 14.15 -19.32
CA HIS A 265 21.86 14.64 -19.96
C HIS A 265 21.96 16.08 -20.50
N GLY A 266 23.15 16.56 -20.87
CA GLY A 266 23.32 17.77 -21.69
C GLY A 266 23.26 19.11 -20.97
N GLY A 267 23.57 19.14 -19.66
CA GLY A 267 24.15 20.33 -19.07
C GLY A 267 23.25 21.53 -18.83
N GLU A 268 21.95 21.36 -18.56
CA GLU A 268 21.23 22.41 -17.85
C GLU A 268 21.78 22.53 -16.44
N SER A 269 22.30 23.70 -16.09
CA SER A 269 22.77 23.95 -14.73
C SER A 269 21.56 23.88 -13.79
N ILE A 270 21.80 23.47 -12.54
CA ILE A 270 20.76 23.47 -11.48
C ILE A 270 20.07 24.84 -11.39
N GLY A 271 20.76 25.94 -11.79
CA GLY A 271 20.23 27.31 -11.85
C GLY A 271 19.22 27.55 -12.99
N ASP A 272 19.21 26.71 -14.02
CA ASP A 272 18.30 26.84 -15.18
C ASP A 272 17.00 26.05 -14.99
N MET A 273 16.94 25.19 -13.98
CA MET A 273 15.73 24.41 -13.65
C MET A 273 14.67 25.33 -13.04
N LYS A 274 13.54 25.48 -13.71
CA LYS A 274 12.37 26.16 -13.15
C LYS A 274 11.77 25.31 -12.04
N PHE A 275 11.96 25.73 -10.80
CA PHE A 275 11.29 25.09 -9.66
C PHE A 275 9.78 25.31 -9.75
N ALA A 276 9.00 24.24 -9.60
CA ALA A 276 7.53 24.27 -9.64
C ALA A 276 6.90 25.18 -8.53
N TYR A 277 7.70 25.66 -7.58
CA TYR A 277 7.26 26.56 -6.49
C TYR A 277 7.30 28.04 -6.84
N SER A 278 7.74 28.44 -8.03
CA SER A 278 7.85 29.86 -8.41
C SER A 278 6.53 30.51 -8.88
N THR A 279 5.40 29.81 -8.73
CA THR A 279 4.07 30.29 -9.14
C THR A 279 3.06 30.15 -8.03
N LYS A 280 3.35 30.77 -6.86
CA LYS A 280 2.31 31.17 -5.90
C LYS A 280 2.44 32.65 -5.65
#